data_d1f5c0a5c639192bccc4427e4f9212c9
#
_entry.id   d1f5c0a5c639192bccc4427e4f9212c9
#
_cell.length_a   1.000
_cell.length_b   1.000
_cell.length_c   1.000
_cell.angle_alpha   90.00
_cell.angle_beta   90.00
_cell.angle_gamma   90.00
#
_symmetry.space_group_name_H-M   'P 1'
#
loop_
_entity.id
_entity.type
_entity.pdbx_description
1 polymer ?
#
loop_
_entity_poly.entity_id
_entity_poly.type
_entity_poly.pdbx_seq_one_letter_code
_entity_poly.pdbx_strand_id
1 'polypeptide(L)'
;AEDGLCEQIASCGNLLRNYSVFQLPAIDHLGSRVATPLLMKQASSVSRQYGDGSVLSETFGCAGWGVTFERLQWIWGGQSVLGITKPCYHLSAYSIEGRRKRDYPAFYSYQEPWWDEFKSFALWMKNLNTLITEGERELHTLVIPPREGITGNYQDGAHSQDEIKRLSAQCRMLAENLLDMQVDFDEGVSLLGGTSREEQVCPYVFYEMCINSNGTYSL
;
A
#
# COMPACT_ATOMS: atom_id res chain seq x y z
N ALA A 1 -7.88 -2.81 2.35
CA ALA A 1 -6.97 -3.96 2.56
C ALA A 1 -6.31 -3.82 3.92
N GLU A 2 -6.04 -4.93 4.56
CA GLU A 2 -5.46 -4.95 5.89
C GLU A 2 -3.93 -4.79 5.84
N ASP A 3 -3.35 -4.21 6.89
CA ASP A 3 -1.92 -3.89 6.93
C ASP A 3 -1.03 -5.12 7.18
N GLY A 4 -1.56 -6.18 7.76
CA GLY A 4 -0.82 -7.39 8.12
C GLY A 4 -1.13 -8.59 7.20
N LEU A 5 -0.15 -9.49 7.03
CA LEU A 5 -0.35 -10.70 6.22
C LEU A 5 -1.45 -11.62 6.75
N CYS A 6 -1.59 -11.72 8.08
CA CYS A 6 -2.65 -12.52 8.68
C CYS A 6 -4.04 -12.02 8.30
N GLU A 7 -4.24 -10.73 8.45
CA GLU A 7 -5.49 -10.06 8.16
C GLU A 7 -5.78 -10.10 6.66
N GLN A 8 -4.76 -9.93 5.82
CA GLN A 8 -4.87 -10.06 4.37
C GLN A 8 -5.32 -11.47 3.98
N ILE A 9 -4.68 -12.52 4.52
CA ILE A 9 -5.03 -13.90 4.21
C ILE A 9 -6.45 -14.21 4.66
N ALA A 10 -6.84 -13.79 5.85
CA ALA A 10 -8.18 -14.01 6.37
C ALA A 10 -9.28 -13.31 5.57
N SER A 11 -9.01 -12.09 5.08
CA SER A 11 -10.01 -11.27 4.38
C SER A 11 -10.03 -11.46 2.87
N CYS A 12 -8.89 -11.67 2.23
CA CYS A 12 -8.78 -11.70 0.76
C CYS A 12 -7.78 -12.72 0.20
N GLY A 13 -7.16 -13.55 1.04
CA GLY A 13 -6.17 -14.52 0.60
C GLY A 13 -4.84 -13.88 0.17
N ASN A 14 -4.31 -14.27 -1.00
CA ASN A 14 -3.07 -13.70 -1.50
C ASN A 14 -3.32 -12.36 -2.21
N LEU A 15 -3.10 -11.25 -1.48
CA LEU A 15 -3.36 -9.90 -1.97
C LEU A 15 -2.58 -9.56 -3.26
N LEU A 16 -1.32 -9.96 -3.37
CA LEU A 16 -0.51 -9.67 -4.56
C LEU A 16 -1.08 -10.37 -5.80
N ARG A 17 -1.53 -11.62 -5.67
CA ARG A 17 -2.19 -12.33 -6.78
C ARG A 17 -3.51 -11.69 -7.15
N ASN A 18 -4.28 -11.22 -6.18
CA ASN A 18 -5.52 -10.52 -6.46
C ASN A 18 -5.26 -9.22 -7.22
N TYR A 19 -4.27 -8.44 -6.78
CA TYR A 19 -3.89 -7.21 -7.48
C TYR A 19 -3.38 -7.45 -8.90
N SER A 20 -2.70 -8.58 -9.17
CA SER A 20 -2.13 -8.86 -10.50
C SER A 20 -3.17 -9.03 -11.61
N VAL A 21 -4.43 -9.25 -11.27
CA VAL A 21 -5.54 -9.37 -12.22
C VAL A 21 -6.42 -8.12 -12.29
N PHE A 22 -6.14 -7.10 -11.47
CA PHE A 22 -6.89 -5.84 -11.47
C PHE A 22 -6.26 -4.84 -12.44
N GLN A 23 -7.09 -4.10 -13.16
CA GLN A 23 -6.65 -2.99 -14.00
C GLN A 23 -6.10 -1.81 -13.19
N LEU A 24 -6.63 -1.63 -11.98
CA LEU A 24 -6.24 -0.57 -11.07
C LEU A 24 -6.24 -1.10 -9.64
N PRO A 25 -5.08 -1.53 -9.12
CA PRO A 25 -4.95 -1.83 -7.71
C PRO A 25 -5.30 -0.62 -6.83
N ALA A 26 -5.98 -0.87 -5.74
CA ALA A 26 -6.43 0.18 -4.83
C ALA A 26 -6.21 -0.19 -3.38
N ILE A 27 -5.95 0.82 -2.57
CA ILE A 27 -5.83 0.71 -1.12
C ILE A 27 -6.87 1.60 -0.43
N ASP A 28 -7.24 1.22 0.77
CA ASP A 28 -7.99 2.04 1.72
C ASP A 28 -7.00 2.61 2.75
N HIS A 29 -6.90 3.94 2.80
CA HIS A 29 -5.99 4.63 3.69
C HIS A 29 -6.73 5.73 4.46
N LEU A 30 -7.37 5.34 5.54
CA LEU A 30 -8.12 6.25 6.39
C LEU A 30 -7.30 6.75 7.58
N GLY A 31 -7.73 7.86 8.14
CA GLY A 31 -7.10 8.50 9.29
C GLY A 31 -6.17 9.65 8.93
N SER A 32 -5.59 10.24 9.96
CA SER A 32 -4.73 11.43 9.86
C SER A 32 -3.23 11.10 9.91
N ARG A 33 -2.84 9.89 9.57
CA ARG A 33 -1.44 9.42 9.58
C ARG A 33 -1.16 8.59 8.33
N VAL A 34 0.09 8.48 7.96
CA VAL A 34 0.51 7.48 6.95
C VAL A 34 0.48 6.11 7.63
N ALA A 35 -0.24 5.16 7.02
CA ALA A 35 -0.29 3.78 7.47
C ALA A 35 1.04 3.06 7.20
N THR A 36 1.10 1.76 7.49
CA THR A 36 2.28 0.93 7.22
C THR A 36 2.71 1.01 5.76
N PRO A 37 3.98 1.23 5.48
CA PRO A 37 4.49 1.33 4.11
C PRO A 37 4.23 0.08 3.27
N LEU A 38 4.14 -1.08 3.92
CA LEU A 38 4.05 -2.38 3.27
C LEU A 38 2.86 -2.48 2.30
N LEU A 39 1.65 -2.09 2.74
CA LEU A 39 0.45 -2.16 1.90
C LEU A 39 0.59 -1.32 0.62
N MET A 40 1.14 -0.11 0.75
CA MET A 40 1.35 0.79 -0.39
C MET A 40 2.39 0.21 -1.35
N LYS A 41 3.47 -0.36 -0.81
CA LYS A 41 4.51 -1.05 -1.60
C LYS A 41 3.96 -2.27 -2.31
N GLN A 42 3.08 -3.04 -1.68
CA GLN A 42 2.41 -4.20 -2.30
C GLN A 42 1.60 -3.78 -3.53
N ALA A 43 0.71 -2.81 -3.35
CA ALA A 43 -0.13 -2.33 -4.45
C ALA A 43 0.71 -1.72 -5.59
N SER A 44 1.70 -0.88 -5.27
CA SER A 44 2.54 -0.23 -6.27
C SER A 44 3.47 -1.21 -6.99
N SER A 45 4.02 -2.20 -6.27
CA SER A 45 4.86 -3.24 -6.87
C SER A 45 4.11 -4.07 -7.90
N VAL A 46 2.91 -4.52 -7.55
CA VAL A 46 2.10 -5.33 -8.48
C VAL A 46 1.64 -4.51 -9.66
N SER A 47 1.22 -3.25 -9.44
CA SER A 47 0.81 -2.38 -10.55
C SER A 47 1.95 -2.13 -11.54
N ARG A 48 3.20 -2.01 -11.08
CA ARG A 48 4.36 -1.89 -11.98
C ARG A 48 4.68 -3.18 -12.73
N GLN A 49 4.54 -4.32 -12.08
CA GLN A 49 4.86 -5.63 -12.68
C GLN A 49 3.80 -6.11 -13.67
N TYR A 50 2.53 -5.80 -13.44
CA TYR A 50 1.40 -6.36 -14.20
C TYR A 50 0.49 -5.32 -14.85
N GLY A 51 0.60 -4.04 -14.49
CA GLY A 51 -0.23 -2.94 -14.97
C GLY A 51 0.55 -1.79 -15.57
N ASP A 52 0.03 -0.58 -15.42
CA ASP A 52 0.61 0.68 -15.89
C ASP A 52 1.33 1.49 -14.80
N GLY A 53 1.50 0.92 -13.62
CA GLY A 53 2.07 1.60 -12.46
C GLY A 53 1.09 2.47 -11.69
N SER A 54 -0.18 2.55 -12.11
CA SER A 54 -1.19 3.34 -11.41
C SER A 54 -1.73 2.61 -10.19
N VAL A 55 -1.84 3.33 -9.07
CA VAL A 55 -2.46 2.83 -7.83
C VAL A 55 -3.37 3.89 -7.26
N LEU A 56 -4.60 3.50 -6.93
CA LEU A 56 -5.57 4.37 -6.29
C LEU A 56 -5.49 4.23 -4.77
N SER A 57 -5.63 5.33 -4.05
CA SER A 57 -5.86 5.31 -2.60
C SER A 57 -7.16 6.04 -2.28
N GLU A 58 -8.10 5.36 -1.63
CA GLU A 58 -9.14 6.04 -0.88
C GLU A 58 -8.47 6.68 0.34
N THR A 59 -8.46 8.00 0.40
CA THR A 59 -7.60 8.73 1.33
C THR A 59 -8.31 9.88 2.02
N PHE A 60 -7.71 10.32 3.14
CA PHE A 60 -8.12 11.45 3.96
C PHE A 60 -9.40 11.28 4.77
N GLY A 61 -10.11 10.17 4.62
CA GLY A 61 -11.26 9.86 5.48
C GLY A 61 -10.86 9.70 6.93
N CYS A 62 -11.78 9.96 7.85
CA CYS A 62 -11.53 9.91 9.31
C CYS A 62 -10.44 10.88 9.80
N ALA A 63 -10.01 11.85 8.99
CA ALA A 63 -9.00 12.82 9.38
C ALA A 63 -9.52 13.91 10.34
N GLY A 64 -10.86 14.03 10.44
CA GLY A 64 -11.54 14.98 11.29
C GLY A 64 -11.74 16.35 10.65
N TRP A 65 -12.72 17.11 11.16
CA TRP A 65 -13.03 18.46 10.70
C TRP A 65 -11.88 19.47 10.85
N GLY A 66 -10.97 19.22 11.79
CA GLY A 66 -9.82 20.10 12.05
C GLY A 66 -8.57 19.73 11.24
N VAL A 67 -8.69 18.90 10.20
CA VAL A 67 -7.55 18.56 9.37
C VAL A 67 -7.00 19.78 8.63
N THR A 68 -5.69 19.96 8.64
CA THR A 68 -5.00 21.07 7.98
C THR A 68 -4.42 20.64 6.64
N PHE A 69 -4.17 21.59 5.74
CA PHE A 69 -3.47 21.30 4.48
C PHE A 69 -2.07 20.72 4.70
N GLU A 70 -1.36 21.17 5.71
CA GLU A 70 -0.06 20.61 6.08
C GLU A 70 -0.19 19.10 6.40
N ARG A 71 -1.23 18.71 7.15
CA ARG A 71 -1.48 17.30 7.45
C ARG A 71 -1.86 16.52 6.19
N LEU A 72 -2.70 17.07 5.33
CA LEU A 72 -3.06 16.45 4.06
C LEU A 72 -1.86 16.31 3.13
N GLN A 73 -0.97 17.31 3.07
CA GLN A 73 0.28 17.25 2.32
C GLN A 73 1.20 16.15 2.85
N TRP A 74 1.32 16.03 4.17
CA TRP A 74 2.12 14.98 4.79
C TRP A 74 1.60 13.58 4.45
N ILE A 75 0.26 13.37 4.55
CA ILE A 75 -0.38 12.10 4.21
C ILE A 75 -0.16 11.76 2.74
N TRP A 76 -0.46 12.70 1.83
CA TRP A 76 -0.33 12.44 0.41
C TRP A 76 1.12 12.28 -0.03
N GLY A 77 2.03 13.09 0.48
CA GLY A 77 3.46 12.98 0.21
C GLY A 77 4.01 11.60 0.59
N GLY A 78 3.64 11.11 1.78
CA GLY A 78 4.02 9.76 2.22
C GLY A 78 3.46 8.65 1.33
N GLN A 79 2.21 8.77 0.89
CA GLN A 79 1.61 7.81 -0.05
C GLN A 79 2.28 7.86 -1.43
N SER A 80 2.52 9.07 -1.93
CA SER A 80 3.09 9.27 -3.27
C SER A 80 4.50 8.70 -3.40
N VAL A 81 5.37 8.89 -2.41
CA VAL A 81 6.74 8.33 -2.44
C VAL A 81 6.74 6.81 -2.35
N LEU A 82 5.68 6.20 -1.81
CA LEU A 82 5.48 4.76 -1.77
C LEU A 82 4.78 4.20 -3.02
N GLY A 83 4.53 5.06 -4.01
CA GLY A 83 4.04 4.67 -5.34
C GLY A 83 2.53 4.78 -5.54
N ILE A 84 1.82 5.49 -4.67
CA ILE A 84 0.40 5.81 -4.88
C ILE A 84 0.30 7.00 -5.84
N THR A 85 -0.53 6.85 -6.88
CA THR A 85 -0.60 7.84 -7.98
C THR A 85 -1.96 8.49 -8.15
N LYS A 86 -3.04 7.87 -7.66
CA LYS A 86 -4.41 8.35 -7.85
C LYS A 86 -5.11 8.53 -6.51
N PRO A 87 -5.41 9.78 -6.09
CA PRO A 87 -6.21 10.03 -4.90
C PRO A 87 -7.70 9.81 -5.19
N CYS A 88 -8.39 9.15 -4.27
CA CYS A 88 -9.84 9.13 -4.16
C CYS A 88 -10.19 9.71 -2.79
N TYR A 89 -10.67 10.94 -2.75
CA TYR A 89 -11.00 11.59 -1.48
C TYR A 89 -12.19 10.91 -0.81
N HIS A 90 -12.05 10.56 0.43
CA HIS A 90 -13.13 10.03 1.26
C HIS A 90 -13.69 11.14 2.14
N LEU A 91 -14.86 11.64 1.87
CA LEU A 91 -15.81 11.63 0.76
C LEU A 91 -16.38 13.05 0.55
N SER A 92 -17.35 13.19 -0.37
CA SER A 92 -18.23 14.35 -0.42
C SER A 92 -19.62 13.94 0.05
N ALA A 93 -20.17 14.61 1.05
CA ALA A 93 -21.51 14.34 1.54
C ALA A 93 -22.54 15.21 0.82
N TYR A 94 -23.67 14.61 0.43
CA TYR A 94 -24.81 15.38 -0.08
C TYR A 94 -25.33 16.39 0.96
N SER A 95 -25.34 16.02 2.22
CA SER A 95 -25.73 16.86 3.34
C SER A 95 -24.96 16.45 4.60
N ILE A 96 -24.56 17.43 5.39
CA ILE A 96 -23.95 17.23 6.72
C ILE A 96 -24.94 17.49 7.86
N GLU A 97 -26.23 17.50 7.58
CA GLU A 97 -27.27 17.69 8.59
C GLU A 97 -27.33 16.52 9.58
N GLY A 98 -27.56 16.83 10.85
CA GLY A 98 -27.74 15.85 11.90
C GLY A 98 -26.50 15.01 12.18
N ARG A 99 -26.65 13.69 12.18
CA ARG A 99 -25.56 12.74 12.46
C ARG A 99 -24.52 12.67 11.35
N ARG A 100 -24.86 13.01 10.11
CA ARG A 100 -23.97 12.89 8.94
C ARG A 100 -22.67 13.67 9.11
N LYS A 101 -22.67 14.79 9.79
CA LYS A 101 -21.46 15.55 10.11
C LYS A 101 -20.44 14.80 10.98
N ARG A 102 -20.81 13.63 11.54
CA ARG A 102 -19.95 12.77 12.36
C ARG A 102 -19.46 11.53 11.60
N ASP A 103 -19.97 11.29 10.39
CA ASP A 103 -19.67 10.12 9.61
C ASP A 103 -18.37 10.34 8.82
N TYR A 104 -17.25 10.04 9.48
CA TYR A 104 -15.92 10.03 8.88
C TYR A 104 -15.44 11.34 8.24
N PRO A 105 -15.59 12.52 8.93
CA PRO A 105 -15.09 13.80 8.38
C PRO A 105 -13.54 13.76 8.22
N ALA A 106 -12.93 14.66 7.46
CA ALA A 106 -13.54 15.81 6.77
C ALA A 106 -14.26 15.38 5.49
N PHE A 107 -15.12 16.28 4.98
CA PHE A 107 -15.76 16.12 3.67
C PHE A 107 -15.13 17.07 2.66
N TYR A 108 -14.71 16.57 1.53
CA TYR A 108 -13.97 17.32 0.50
C TYR A 108 -14.95 17.99 -0.46
N SER A 109 -15.61 19.03 0.03
CA SER A 109 -16.64 19.79 -0.70
C SER A 109 -16.84 21.18 -0.07
N TYR A 110 -17.76 21.95 -0.64
CA TYR A 110 -18.15 23.29 -0.16
C TYR A 110 -18.59 23.37 1.32
N GLN A 111 -18.75 22.25 1.97
CA GLN A 111 -19.14 22.18 3.38
C GLN A 111 -17.95 22.41 4.33
N GLU A 112 -16.73 22.34 3.81
CA GLU A 112 -15.52 22.63 4.57
C GLU A 112 -15.18 24.13 4.57
N PRO A 113 -14.76 24.69 5.71
CA PRO A 113 -14.41 26.11 5.79
C PRO A 113 -13.27 26.53 4.86
N TRP A 114 -12.37 25.61 4.51
CA TRP A 114 -11.20 25.84 3.67
C TRP A 114 -11.39 25.42 2.20
N TRP A 115 -12.64 25.22 1.77
CA TRP A 115 -12.92 24.71 0.42
C TRP A 115 -12.40 25.63 -0.70
N ASP A 116 -12.45 26.94 -0.52
CA ASP A 116 -11.98 27.89 -1.52
C ASP A 116 -10.46 27.77 -1.75
N GLU A 117 -9.70 27.44 -0.71
CA GLU A 117 -8.25 27.23 -0.76
C GLU A 117 -7.87 25.83 -1.26
N PHE A 118 -8.82 24.89 -1.30
CA PHE A 118 -8.57 23.51 -1.71
C PHE A 118 -7.98 23.38 -3.10
N LYS A 119 -8.29 24.32 -4.01
CA LYS A 119 -7.71 24.39 -5.35
C LYS A 119 -6.18 24.46 -5.32
N SER A 120 -5.61 25.20 -4.40
CA SER A 120 -4.15 25.32 -4.26
C SER A 120 -3.53 24.01 -3.79
N PHE A 121 -4.18 23.32 -2.87
CA PHE A 121 -3.78 22.00 -2.42
C PHE A 121 -3.87 20.97 -3.55
N ALA A 122 -4.96 20.94 -4.30
CA ALA A 122 -5.13 20.04 -5.44
C ALA A 122 -4.07 20.29 -6.53
N LEU A 123 -3.68 21.53 -6.78
CA LEU A 123 -2.60 21.87 -7.70
C LEU A 123 -1.26 21.37 -7.18
N TRP A 124 -0.98 21.51 -5.90
CA TRP A 124 0.22 20.96 -5.27
C TRP A 124 0.29 19.43 -5.44
N MET A 125 -0.83 18.73 -5.16
CA MET A 125 -0.90 17.27 -5.37
C MET A 125 -0.64 16.88 -6.83
N LYS A 126 -1.23 17.61 -7.78
CA LYS A 126 -1.00 17.39 -9.20
C LYS A 126 0.48 17.55 -9.56
N ASN A 127 1.13 18.62 -9.12
CA ASN A 127 2.52 18.89 -9.41
C ASN A 127 3.44 17.81 -8.80
N LEU A 128 3.18 17.40 -7.56
CA LEU A 128 3.91 16.30 -6.92
C LEU A 128 3.74 15.00 -7.70
N ASN A 129 2.50 14.68 -8.09
CA ASN A 129 2.22 13.46 -8.85
C ASN A 129 2.95 13.46 -10.21
N THR A 130 2.90 14.58 -10.94
CA THR A 130 3.66 14.75 -12.19
C THR A 130 5.15 14.50 -11.96
N LEU A 131 5.74 15.11 -10.94
CA LEU A 131 7.16 14.93 -10.62
C LEU A 131 7.54 13.45 -10.36
N ILE A 132 6.66 12.71 -9.69
CA ILE A 132 6.93 11.32 -9.32
C ILE A 132 6.66 10.35 -10.49
N THR A 133 5.73 10.68 -11.38
CA THR A 133 5.28 9.76 -12.44
C THR A 133 5.93 9.99 -13.81
N GLU A 134 6.54 11.14 -14.05
CA GLU A 134 7.18 11.44 -15.35
C GLU A 134 8.57 10.80 -15.53
N GLY A 135 9.18 10.27 -14.47
CA GLY A 135 10.48 9.61 -14.51
C GLY A 135 10.38 8.09 -14.61
N GLU A 136 11.43 7.47 -15.12
CA GLU A 136 11.64 6.04 -14.94
C GLU A 136 12.19 5.78 -13.54
N ARG A 137 11.52 4.88 -12.82
CA ARG A 137 11.94 4.51 -11.48
C ARG A 137 13.04 3.47 -11.56
N GLU A 138 14.19 3.79 -11.02
CA GLU A 138 15.30 2.85 -10.90
C GLU A 138 15.14 2.04 -9.61
N LEU A 139 14.97 0.71 -9.75
CA LEU A 139 14.81 -0.23 -8.64
C LEU A 139 15.81 -1.37 -8.79
N HIS A 140 16.51 -1.68 -7.70
CA HIS A 140 17.54 -2.73 -7.68
C HIS A 140 17.23 -3.86 -6.67
N THR A 141 16.12 -3.75 -5.94
CA THR A 141 15.76 -4.68 -4.89
C THR A 141 14.37 -5.24 -5.11
N LEU A 142 14.26 -6.57 -5.15
CA LEU A 142 13.00 -7.29 -5.18
C LEU A 142 12.90 -8.15 -3.90
N VAL A 143 11.83 -7.94 -3.13
CA VAL A 143 11.53 -8.75 -1.95
C VAL A 143 10.46 -9.78 -2.31
N ILE A 144 10.75 -11.06 -2.09
CA ILE A 144 9.79 -12.15 -2.34
C ILE A 144 9.33 -12.69 -0.98
N PRO A 145 8.18 -12.25 -0.48
CA PRO A 145 7.64 -12.76 0.78
C PRO A 145 7.11 -14.20 0.62
N PRO A 146 7.22 -15.06 1.66
CA PRO A 146 6.81 -16.47 1.59
C PRO A 146 5.28 -16.66 1.64
N ARG A 147 4.54 -15.93 0.81
CA ARG A 147 3.07 -15.84 0.86
C ARG A 147 2.37 -17.16 0.55
N GLU A 148 2.85 -17.89 -0.44
CA GLU A 148 2.28 -19.18 -0.83
C GLU A 148 2.44 -20.22 0.28
N GLY A 149 3.61 -20.27 0.91
CA GLY A 149 3.85 -21.15 2.07
C GLY A 149 2.92 -20.78 3.24
N ILE A 150 2.73 -19.49 3.49
CA ILE A 150 1.82 -19.01 4.54
C ILE A 150 0.37 -19.35 4.18
N THR A 151 -0.06 -19.07 2.95
CA THR A 151 -1.45 -19.32 2.51
C THR A 151 -1.77 -20.82 2.49
N GLY A 152 -0.84 -21.65 2.01
CA GLY A 152 -1.01 -23.10 1.95
C GLY A 152 -1.06 -23.78 3.33
N ASN A 153 -0.43 -23.18 4.33
CA ASN A 153 -0.43 -23.66 5.71
C ASN A 153 -1.44 -22.95 6.61
N TYR A 154 -2.22 -22.02 6.06
CA TYR A 154 -3.25 -21.32 6.82
C TYR A 154 -4.34 -22.31 7.21
N GLN A 155 -4.43 -22.58 8.51
CA GLN A 155 -5.51 -23.34 9.12
C GLN A 155 -6.22 -22.46 10.13
N ASP A 156 -7.51 -22.57 10.20
CA ASP A 156 -8.32 -21.85 11.18
C ASP A 156 -8.09 -22.48 12.58
N GLY A 157 -7.01 -22.01 13.23
CA GLY A 157 -6.62 -22.51 14.57
C GLY A 157 -5.43 -21.76 15.17
N ALA A 158 -5.34 -21.77 16.51
CA ALA A 158 -4.45 -20.90 17.26
C ALA A 158 -2.95 -21.07 16.94
N HIS A 159 -2.47 -22.29 16.68
CA HIS A 159 -1.04 -22.56 16.48
C HIS A 159 -0.52 -22.07 15.12
N SER A 160 -1.31 -22.16 14.04
CA SER A 160 -0.91 -21.65 12.74
C SER A 160 -0.89 -20.12 12.72
N GLN A 161 -1.75 -19.48 13.51
CA GLN A 161 -1.81 -18.01 13.57
C GLN A 161 -0.57 -17.36 14.19
N ASP A 162 0.07 -17.98 15.18
CA ASP A 162 1.24 -17.39 15.85
C ASP A 162 2.46 -17.39 14.93
N GLU A 163 2.67 -18.42 14.13
CA GLU A 163 3.73 -18.45 13.12
C GLU A 163 3.47 -17.43 12.01
N ILE A 164 2.24 -17.35 11.50
CA ILE A 164 1.86 -16.38 10.48
C ILE A 164 2.01 -14.95 10.99
N LYS A 165 1.62 -14.67 12.24
CA LYS A 165 1.84 -13.35 12.88
C LYS A 165 3.32 -13.00 12.99
N ARG A 166 4.15 -13.97 13.35
CA ARG A 166 5.61 -13.78 13.43
C ARG A 166 6.17 -13.44 12.04
N LEU A 167 5.80 -14.19 11.01
CA LEU A 167 6.22 -13.94 9.64
C LEU A 167 5.72 -12.59 9.11
N SER A 168 4.47 -12.25 9.40
CA SER A 168 3.89 -10.95 9.08
C SER A 168 4.68 -9.80 9.70
N ALA A 169 5.03 -9.93 10.99
CA ALA A 169 5.84 -8.93 11.68
C ALA A 169 7.24 -8.79 11.07
N GLN A 170 7.84 -9.90 10.65
CA GLN A 170 9.18 -9.89 10.02
C GLN A 170 9.16 -9.27 8.62
N CYS A 171 8.16 -9.58 7.81
CA CYS A 171 8.00 -8.93 6.50
C CYS A 171 7.83 -7.43 6.64
N ARG A 172 7.05 -6.99 7.64
CA ARG A 172 6.89 -5.56 7.94
C ARG A 172 8.20 -4.92 8.39
N MET A 173 8.92 -5.54 9.34
CA MET A 173 10.22 -5.06 9.79
C MET A 173 11.24 -4.97 8.66
N LEU A 174 11.27 -5.95 7.75
CA LEU A 174 12.16 -5.91 6.59
C LEU A 174 11.84 -4.71 5.70
N ALA A 175 10.56 -4.49 5.39
CA ALA A 175 10.13 -3.34 4.59
C ALA A 175 10.49 -2.01 5.25
N GLU A 176 10.22 -1.87 6.55
CA GLU A 176 10.56 -0.68 7.33
C GLU A 176 12.08 -0.44 7.35
N ASN A 177 12.88 -1.48 7.61
CA ASN A 177 14.34 -1.38 7.63
C ASN A 177 14.92 -0.98 6.26
N LEU A 178 14.41 -1.55 5.16
CA LEU A 178 14.85 -1.16 3.81
C LEU A 178 14.57 0.32 3.55
N LEU A 179 13.39 0.80 3.89
CA LEU A 179 13.02 2.21 3.73
C LEU A 179 13.84 3.13 4.64
N ASP A 180 14.10 2.74 5.89
CA ASP A 180 14.96 3.49 6.82
C ASP A 180 16.40 3.59 6.31
N MET A 181 16.87 2.57 5.62
CA MET A 181 18.17 2.57 4.92
C MET A 181 18.13 3.30 3.58
N GLN A 182 17.00 3.89 3.19
CA GLN A 182 16.77 4.53 1.89
C GLN A 182 16.94 3.57 0.70
N VAL A 183 16.67 2.29 0.92
CA VAL A 183 16.62 1.27 -0.12
C VAL A 183 15.19 1.10 -0.58
N ASP A 184 14.91 1.51 -1.81
CA ASP A 184 13.62 1.27 -2.43
C ASP A 184 13.54 -0.15 -2.98
N PHE A 185 12.36 -0.76 -2.92
CA PHE A 185 12.15 -2.15 -3.32
C PHE A 185 10.76 -2.36 -3.94
N ASP A 186 10.61 -3.43 -4.67
CA ASP A 186 9.32 -4.02 -5.02
C ASP A 186 9.10 -5.35 -4.31
N GLU A 187 7.84 -5.68 -4.04
CA GLU A 187 7.45 -7.04 -3.67
C GLU A 187 7.12 -7.85 -4.93
N GLY A 188 7.76 -9.02 -5.07
CA GLY A 188 7.47 -9.96 -6.14
C GLY A 188 6.25 -10.82 -5.85
N VAL A 189 5.45 -11.07 -6.89
CA VAL A 189 4.45 -12.15 -6.86
C VAL A 189 5.22 -13.46 -7.07
N SER A 190 5.07 -14.42 -6.15
CA SER A 190 5.76 -15.70 -6.27
C SER A 190 5.39 -16.42 -7.58
N LEU A 191 6.41 -16.93 -8.27
CA LEU A 191 6.30 -17.54 -9.61
C LEU A 191 5.80 -18.98 -9.59
N LEU A 192 5.43 -19.54 -8.44
CA LEU A 192 4.89 -20.90 -8.36
C LEU A 192 3.48 -20.95 -8.97
N GLY A 193 3.43 -21.14 -10.29
CA GLY A 193 2.23 -21.57 -11.00
C GLY A 193 1.50 -20.56 -11.87
N GLY A 194 2.15 -19.64 -12.55
CA GLY A 194 1.48 -18.76 -13.50
C GLY A 194 2.43 -18.18 -14.54
N THR A 195 1.99 -18.14 -15.76
CA THR A 195 2.67 -17.59 -16.92
C THR A 195 3.20 -16.18 -16.64
N SER A 196 4.49 -16.10 -16.33
CA SER A 196 5.24 -14.86 -16.41
C SER A 196 5.22 -14.37 -17.87
N ARG A 197 5.10 -13.07 -18.08
CA ARG A 197 5.63 -12.47 -19.31
C ARG A 197 7.15 -12.67 -19.25
N GLU A 198 7.64 -13.64 -19.99
CA GLU A 198 9.00 -14.17 -19.95
C GLU A 198 10.11 -13.19 -20.34
N GLU A 199 9.86 -11.91 -20.51
CA GLU A 199 10.83 -10.98 -21.11
C GLU A 199 11.26 -9.78 -20.26
N GLN A 200 10.88 -9.71 -19.00
CA GLN A 200 11.49 -8.74 -18.09
C GLN A 200 12.28 -9.44 -16.98
N VAL A 201 13.39 -10.05 -17.36
CA VAL A 201 14.44 -10.40 -16.40
C VAL A 201 15.08 -9.09 -15.95
N CYS A 202 14.53 -8.52 -14.89
CA CYS A 202 15.22 -7.44 -14.20
C CYS A 202 16.52 -7.99 -13.60
N PRO A 203 17.65 -7.28 -13.73
CA PRO A 203 18.90 -7.67 -13.10
C PRO A 203 18.85 -7.31 -11.60
N TYR A 204 17.92 -7.92 -10.86
CA TYR A 204 17.73 -7.65 -9.45
C TYR A 204 18.56 -8.58 -8.59
N VAL A 205 19.05 -8.06 -7.47
CA VAL A 205 19.56 -8.88 -6.38
C VAL A 205 18.35 -9.51 -5.71
N PHE A 206 18.23 -10.84 -5.82
CA PHE A 206 17.16 -11.58 -5.16
C PHE A 206 17.56 -11.80 -3.69
N TYR A 207 16.78 -11.27 -2.78
CA TYR A 207 16.80 -11.69 -1.40
C TYR A 207 15.67 -12.70 -1.20
N GLU A 208 15.99 -13.98 -1.30
CA GLU A 208 15.08 -15.05 -0.91
C GLU A 208 15.22 -15.26 0.59
N MET A 209 14.20 -14.92 1.35
CA MET A 209 14.17 -15.23 2.78
C MET A 209 13.78 -16.71 2.95
N CYS A 210 14.75 -17.61 2.92
CA CYS A 210 14.54 -19.02 3.23
C CYS A 210 14.42 -19.21 4.74
N ILE A 211 13.30 -19.76 5.18
CA ILE A 211 13.13 -20.22 6.55
C ILE A 211 13.66 -21.65 6.63
N ASN A 212 14.78 -21.82 7.28
CA ASN A 212 15.32 -23.14 7.55
C ASN A 212 14.45 -23.88 8.57
N SER A 213 14.45 -25.22 8.51
CA SER A 213 13.69 -26.10 9.41
C SER A 213 13.97 -25.91 10.92
N ASN A 214 15.02 -25.19 11.27
CA ASN A 214 15.40 -24.83 12.64
C ASN A 214 14.97 -23.40 13.03
N GLY A 215 14.18 -22.69 12.21
CA GLY A 215 13.69 -21.33 12.50
C GLY A 215 14.73 -20.22 12.33
N THR A 216 15.89 -20.50 11.76
CA THR A 216 16.89 -19.49 11.40
C THR A 216 16.72 -19.03 9.96
N TYR A 217 17.16 -17.79 9.66
CA TYR A 217 17.07 -17.18 8.34
C TYR A 217 18.42 -17.26 7.64
N SER A 218 18.42 -17.56 6.35
CA SER A 218 19.52 -17.25 5.44
C SER A 218 19.04 -16.24 4.40
N LEU A 219 19.81 -15.20 4.19
CA LEU A 219 19.69 -14.27 3.06
C LEU A 219 20.39 -14.88 1.85
#